data_306ee1104dfb8960f6a0d0f2f3c33e70
#
_entry.id   306ee1104dfb8960f6a0d0f2f3c33e70
#
_cell.length_a   1.000
_cell.length_b   1.000
_cell.length_c   1.000
_cell.angle_alpha   90.00
_cell.angle_beta   90.00
_cell.angle_gamma   90.00
#
_symmetry.space_group_name_H-M   'P 1'
#
loop_
_entity.id
_entity.type
_entity.pdbx_description
1 polymer ?
#
loop_
_entity_poly.entity_id
_entity_poly.type
_entity_poly.pdbx_seq_one_letter_code
_entity_poly.pdbx_strand_id
1 'polypeptide(L)'
;MTKEILLDFIEISTKQIQLHKQISTACEVDEILLELHDKTIFAFETVKKIVTERNLAVNYIQQFQNDLSQTLNSFAYRQYSDLSFIQPHNKEDLRRNIERQVIPLENQLKQVNFNLDFFNKLNFFSSNIVAVGANGSGKTTLSNDFKKYLPNTGIVISAQKVLIIPTFSGVSNFNNTSQKLQQSQTIDKSLKVTYSTENQGNSWSIMTQVGGEFQLLLDNLLAERSVIRNKYFDQLQKGQVVNDIPVTRLDKALKIWNSLIQHRILECVDGINITLKPLTTTSSYPAHQMSDGEKVALYLIAQILQAPESGFIIVDEPEMYLHKTILKKLWDILENERQDCIFIYLTHDLDFATSRTAKKVWIKNFNYPNIWEIENIPDNELPEPLLLELLGSRKNILFCEGKKGSIDEKIYNILFPNFTITPVDNCFAVINYTKAFNKLPNSTTKAFGIIDADHHGTERLLALQPENIFSMSMAEPENLLLDESFLEILSQQLLFDKSIVQQIKTDIIEKLKSELELQISNYVSAKINYYFKDSHVSKGNTLHSVNENFTKFSSDIKIQEWYDNRKLELEKIIEQKDYVKTLSVFNNKALKAIVNKHFKITDFTERGIKMLQFQSETHNLLKKYFPTEITNKNGI
;
A
#
# COMPACT_ATOMS: atom_id res chain seq x y z
N MET A 1 -7.16 30.61 2.84
CA MET A 1 -8.51 30.73 3.44
C MET A 1 -8.47 30.25 4.87
N THR A 2 -9.20 30.92 5.80
CA THR A 2 -9.20 30.54 7.22
C THR A 2 -10.46 29.72 7.57
N LYS A 3 -10.37 28.99 8.66
CA LYS A 3 -11.47 28.20 9.24
C LYS A 3 -12.69 29.08 9.54
N GLU A 4 -12.47 30.26 10.07
CA GLU A 4 -13.52 31.24 10.45
C GLU A 4 -14.33 31.68 9.23
N ILE A 5 -13.66 32.02 8.12
CA ILE A 5 -14.32 32.42 6.87
C ILE A 5 -15.24 31.31 6.33
N LEU A 6 -14.78 30.02 6.42
CA LEU A 6 -15.62 28.90 6.00
C LEU A 6 -16.84 28.71 6.92
N LEU A 7 -16.70 28.88 8.23
CA LEU A 7 -17.80 28.76 9.17
C LEU A 7 -18.85 29.85 8.96
N ASP A 8 -18.43 31.11 8.77
CA ASP A 8 -19.31 32.21 8.44
C ASP A 8 -20.04 31.98 7.11
N PHE A 9 -19.31 31.49 6.09
CA PHE A 9 -19.90 31.13 4.80
C PHE A 9 -20.98 30.06 4.96
N ILE A 10 -20.74 29.00 5.75
CA ILE A 10 -21.71 27.93 6.00
C ILE A 10 -22.97 28.48 6.67
N GLU A 11 -22.81 29.36 7.68
CA GLU A 11 -23.95 29.90 8.39
C GLU A 11 -24.84 30.78 7.50
N ILE A 12 -24.25 31.66 6.70
CA ILE A 12 -24.96 32.48 5.72
C ILE A 12 -25.65 31.62 4.67
N SER A 13 -24.95 30.65 4.13
CA SER A 13 -25.46 29.75 3.08
C SER A 13 -26.61 28.89 3.59
N THR A 14 -26.55 28.39 4.81
CA THR A 14 -27.64 27.60 5.40
C THR A 14 -28.94 28.43 5.51
N LYS A 15 -28.84 29.69 5.92
CA LYS A 15 -29.98 30.62 5.96
C LYS A 15 -30.55 30.83 4.54
N GLN A 16 -29.69 31.00 3.53
CA GLN A 16 -30.12 31.13 2.12
C GLN A 16 -30.84 29.89 1.61
N ILE A 17 -30.34 28.68 1.93
CA ILE A 17 -30.97 27.42 1.53
C ILE A 17 -32.34 27.26 2.22
N GLN A 18 -32.44 27.63 3.49
CA GLN A 18 -33.73 27.64 4.22
C GLN A 18 -34.75 28.56 3.58
N LEU A 19 -34.35 29.76 3.19
CA LEU A 19 -35.21 30.70 2.47
C LEU A 19 -35.61 30.12 1.09
N HIS A 20 -34.67 29.53 0.35
CA HIS A 20 -34.97 28.88 -0.92
C HIS A 20 -35.96 27.73 -0.76
N LYS A 21 -35.88 26.96 0.33
CA LYS A 21 -36.89 25.93 0.67
C LYS A 21 -38.28 26.55 0.87
N GLN A 22 -38.37 27.70 1.54
CA GLN A 22 -39.64 28.42 1.70
C GLN A 22 -40.20 28.89 0.34
N ILE A 23 -39.34 29.43 -0.54
CA ILE A 23 -39.70 29.82 -1.91
C ILE A 23 -40.23 28.61 -2.67
N SER A 24 -39.55 27.47 -2.60
CA SER A 24 -39.93 26.21 -3.26
C SER A 24 -41.31 25.71 -2.74
N THR A 25 -41.53 25.76 -1.45
CA THR A 25 -42.82 25.42 -0.82
C THR A 25 -43.94 26.34 -1.30
N ALA A 26 -43.71 27.64 -1.34
CA ALA A 26 -44.68 28.64 -1.81
C ALA A 26 -45.00 28.46 -3.31
N CYS A 27 -44.06 27.97 -4.11
CA CYS A 27 -44.25 27.64 -5.51
C CYS A 27 -44.83 26.23 -5.76
N GLU A 28 -45.10 25.44 -4.71
CA GLU A 28 -45.68 24.10 -4.79
C GLU A 28 -44.86 23.15 -5.68
N VAL A 29 -43.53 23.15 -5.50
CA VAL A 29 -42.62 22.23 -6.21
C VAL A 29 -42.73 20.79 -5.70
N ASP A 30 -42.22 19.85 -6.47
CA ASP A 30 -42.21 18.42 -6.10
C ASP A 30 -41.51 18.16 -4.77
N GLU A 31 -42.01 17.20 -4.01
CA GLU A 31 -41.49 16.79 -2.69
C GLU A 31 -40.01 16.37 -2.76
N ILE A 32 -39.58 15.77 -3.88
CA ILE A 32 -38.20 15.38 -4.14
C ILE A 32 -37.24 16.57 -3.95
N LEU A 33 -37.60 17.76 -4.45
CA LEU A 33 -36.77 18.93 -4.32
C LEU A 33 -36.74 19.46 -2.88
N LEU A 34 -37.82 19.36 -2.14
CA LEU A 34 -37.87 19.73 -0.72
C LEU A 34 -36.96 18.81 0.11
N GLU A 35 -36.94 17.51 -0.17
CA GLU A 35 -35.98 16.57 0.42
C GLU A 35 -34.52 16.92 0.08
N LEU A 36 -34.25 17.37 -1.15
CA LEU A 36 -32.89 17.79 -1.54
C LEU A 36 -32.41 19.01 -0.75
N HIS A 37 -33.31 19.95 -0.41
CA HIS A 37 -32.96 21.05 0.47
C HIS A 37 -32.52 20.55 1.85
N ASP A 38 -33.28 19.60 2.44
CA ASP A 38 -32.96 19.04 3.74
C ASP A 38 -31.63 18.28 3.72
N LYS A 39 -31.40 17.47 2.67
CA LYS A 39 -30.11 16.79 2.44
C LYS A 39 -28.95 17.78 2.29
N THR A 40 -29.19 18.92 1.63
CA THR A 40 -28.17 19.96 1.47
C THR A 40 -27.87 20.63 2.81
N ILE A 41 -28.88 21.02 3.57
CA ILE A 41 -28.70 21.60 4.92
C ILE A 41 -27.92 20.64 5.81
N PHE A 42 -28.31 19.35 5.79
CA PHE A 42 -27.60 18.30 6.56
C PHE A 42 -26.12 18.18 6.16
N ALA A 43 -25.79 18.23 4.87
CA ALA A 43 -24.41 18.19 4.39
C ALA A 43 -23.61 19.42 4.88
N PHE A 44 -24.17 20.63 4.83
CA PHE A 44 -23.56 21.85 5.34
C PHE A 44 -23.30 21.79 6.86
N GLU A 45 -24.29 21.32 7.64
CA GLU A 45 -24.13 21.13 9.09
C GLU A 45 -23.08 20.07 9.42
N THR A 46 -22.99 19.00 8.61
CA THR A 46 -21.97 17.97 8.77
C THR A 46 -20.57 18.55 8.55
N VAL A 47 -20.37 19.35 7.48
CA VAL A 47 -19.10 20.04 7.25
C VAL A 47 -18.80 21.00 8.39
N LYS A 48 -19.79 21.80 8.86
CA LYS A 48 -19.63 22.72 10.00
C LYS A 48 -19.14 22.00 11.24
N LYS A 49 -19.73 20.85 11.56
CA LYS A 49 -19.33 20.02 12.69
C LYS A 49 -17.87 19.56 12.57
N ILE A 50 -17.50 18.98 11.43
CA ILE A 50 -16.13 18.49 11.17
C ILE A 50 -15.12 19.63 11.28
N VAL A 51 -15.40 20.79 10.65
CA VAL A 51 -14.53 21.96 10.68
C VAL A 51 -14.40 22.52 12.12
N THR A 52 -15.45 22.44 12.93
CA THR A 52 -15.43 22.92 14.32
C THR A 52 -14.63 21.99 15.22
N GLU A 53 -14.86 20.68 15.11
CA GLU A 53 -14.30 19.66 16.01
C GLU A 53 -12.84 19.28 15.66
N ARG A 54 -12.40 19.48 14.41
CA ARG A 54 -11.08 19.08 13.95
C ARG A 54 -10.20 20.26 13.56
N ASN A 55 -8.88 20.07 13.70
CA ASN A 55 -7.90 20.99 13.15
C ASN A 55 -7.52 20.53 11.73
N LEU A 56 -8.24 21.05 10.75
CA LEU A 56 -8.07 20.65 9.35
C LEU A 56 -6.95 21.44 8.67
N ALA A 57 -6.22 20.79 7.77
CA ALA A 57 -5.30 21.47 6.86
C ALA A 57 -6.07 22.38 5.88
N VAL A 58 -5.39 23.43 5.38
CA VAL A 58 -5.97 24.41 4.45
C VAL A 58 -6.56 23.75 3.21
N ASN A 59 -5.97 22.66 2.75
CA ASN A 59 -6.43 21.87 1.61
C ASN A 59 -7.89 21.39 1.76
N TYR A 60 -8.24 20.85 2.92
CA TYR A 60 -9.62 20.41 3.20
C TYR A 60 -10.59 21.58 3.34
N ILE A 61 -10.16 22.66 3.97
CA ILE A 61 -10.98 23.89 4.11
C ILE A 61 -11.30 24.46 2.73
N GLN A 62 -10.32 24.53 1.84
CA GLN A 62 -10.46 25.01 0.47
C GLN A 62 -11.37 24.10 -0.36
N GLN A 63 -11.21 22.76 -0.21
CA GLN A 63 -12.09 21.81 -0.87
C GLN A 63 -13.54 21.95 -0.43
N PHE A 64 -13.79 21.96 0.86
CA PHE A 64 -15.16 22.11 1.37
C PHE A 64 -15.80 23.41 0.92
N GLN A 65 -15.05 24.51 0.94
CA GLN A 65 -15.61 25.76 0.43
C GLN A 65 -15.94 25.67 -1.06
N ASN A 66 -15.08 25.07 -1.88
CA ASN A 66 -15.37 24.88 -3.29
C ASN A 66 -16.65 24.05 -3.49
N ASP A 67 -16.78 22.93 -2.79
CA ASP A 67 -17.93 22.03 -2.87
C ASP A 67 -19.23 22.72 -2.44
N LEU A 68 -19.21 23.40 -1.29
CA LEU A 68 -20.37 24.08 -0.75
C LEU A 68 -20.75 25.31 -1.61
N SER A 69 -19.77 26.04 -2.15
CA SER A 69 -20.03 27.16 -3.07
C SER A 69 -20.67 26.70 -4.38
N GLN A 70 -20.19 25.59 -4.95
CA GLN A 70 -20.80 25.01 -6.16
C GLN A 70 -22.22 24.53 -5.89
N THR A 71 -22.45 23.90 -4.73
CA THR A 71 -23.78 23.47 -4.31
C THR A 71 -24.73 24.64 -4.16
N LEU A 72 -24.30 25.73 -3.47
CA LEU A 72 -25.09 26.94 -3.33
C LEU A 72 -25.39 27.59 -4.69
N ASN A 73 -24.42 27.56 -5.63
CA ASN A 73 -24.61 28.10 -6.98
C ASN A 73 -25.66 27.33 -7.81
N SER A 74 -25.99 26.10 -7.42
CA SER A 74 -27.05 25.31 -8.05
C SER A 74 -28.46 25.77 -7.70
N PHE A 75 -28.60 26.65 -6.70
CA PHE A 75 -29.90 27.23 -6.33
C PHE A 75 -30.15 28.52 -7.15
N ALA A 76 -31.27 28.56 -7.88
CA ALA A 76 -31.78 29.80 -8.47
C ALA A 76 -32.36 30.70 -7.37
N TYR A 77 -32.56 31.96 -7.70
CA TYR A 77 -33.22 32.91 -6.80
C TYR A 77 -32.57 33.10 -5.42
N ARG A 78 -31.31 32.70 -5.26
CA ARG A 78 -30.52 32.90 -4.04
C ARG A 78 -30.28 34.37 -3.67
N GLN A 79 -30.48 35.30 -4.60
CA GLN A 79 -30.34 36.72 -4.41
C GLN A 79 -31.54 37.38 -3.74
N TYR A 80 -32.68 36.70 -3.65
CA TYR A 80 -33.86 37.23 -3.01
C TYR A 80 -33.76 37.08 -1.48
N SER A 81 -34.30 38.12 -0.75
CA SER A 81 -34.25 38.17 0.69
C SER A 81 -35.57 37.76 1.35
N ASP A 82 -36.66 37.69 0.59
CA ASP A 82 -38.01 37.38 1.09
C ASP A 82 -38.88 36.74 -0.03
N LEU A 83 -40.15 36.48 0.27
CA LEU A 83 -41.14 35.86 -0.62
C LEU A 83 -41.97 36.88 -1.42
N SER A 84 -41.76 38.16 -1.28
CA SER A 84 -42.64 39.23 -1.82
C SER A 84 -42.65 39.25 -3.36
N PHE A 85 -41.65 38.67 -4.01
CA PHE A 85 -41.55 38.60 -5.48
C PHE A 85 -42.46 37.49 -6.09
N ILE A 86 -42.98 36.57 -5.26
CA ILE A 86 -43.85 35.48 -5.73
C ILE A 86 -45.26 36.03 -5.92
N GLN A 87 -45.71 36.09 -7.16
CA GLN A 87 -47.03 36.55 -7.55
C GLN A 87 -47.79 35.45 -8.30
N PRO A 88 -49.15 35.44 -8.28
CA PRO A 88 -49.91 34.39 -8.98
C PRO A 88 -49.55 34.24 -10.45
N HIS A 89 -49.20 35.33 -11.14
CA HIS A 89 -48.88 35.33 -12.57
C HIS A 89 -47.48 34.75 -12.90
N ASN A 90 -46.56 34.73 -11.98
CA ASN A 90 -45.19 34.22 -12.20
C ASN A 90 -44.90 32.92 -11.49
N LYS A 91 -45.82 32.42 -10.65
CA LYS A 91 -45.62 31.23 -9.81
C LYS A 91 -45.27 29.99 -10.59
N GLU A 92 -45.94 29.75 -11.72
CA GLU A 92 -45.69 28.58 -12.57
C GLU A 92 -44.33 28.60 -13.26
N ASP A 93 -43.87 29.79 -13.72
CA ASP A 93 -42.56 29.96 -14.31
C ASP A 93 -41.44 29.80 -13.27
N LEU A 94 -41.66 30.31 -12.08
CA LEU A 94 -40.74 30.12 -10.94
C LEU A 94 -40.63 28.64 -10.61
N ARG A 95 -41.77 27.93 -10.48
CA ARG A 95 -41.83 26.48 -10.25
C ARG A 95 -40.97 25.74 -11.26
N ARG A 96 -41.20 25.91 -12.55
CA ARG A 96 -40.48 25.23 -13.63
C ARG A 96 -38.96 25.52 -13.57
N ASN A 97 -38.58 26.74 -13.26
CA ASN A 97 -37.16 27.12 -13.14
C ASN A 97 -36.50 26.47 -11.92
N ILE A 98 -37.22 26.33 -10.81
CA ILE A 98 -36.73 25.68 -9.59
C ILE A 98 -36.61 24.16 -9.84
N GLU A 99 -37.60 23.51 -10.46
CA GLU A 99 -37.58 22.08 -10.78
C GLU A 99 -36.44 21.66 -11.71
N ARG A 100 -36.00 22.54 -12.63
CA ARG A 100 -34.83 22.30 -13.49
C ARG A 100 -33.51 22.13 -12.73
N GLN A 101 -33.48 22.49 -11.43
CA GLN A 101 -32.27 22.43 -10.60
C GLN A 101 -32.09 21.07 -9.91
N VAL A 102 -33.08 20.18 -9.93
CA VAL A 102 -33.03 18.87 -9.26
C VAL A 102 -31.75 18.10 -9.66
N ILE A 103 -31.52 17.90 -10.95
CA ILE A 103 -30.36 17.13 -11.45
C ILE A 103 -29.02 17.81 -11.11
N PRO A 104 -28.81 19.12 -11.34
CA PRO A 104 -27.61 19.80 -10.91
C PRO A 104 -27.34 19.67 -9.41
N LEU A 105 -28.36 19.86 -8.57
CA LEU A 105 -28.23 19.79 -7.12
C LEU A 105 -27.90 18.38 -6.64
N GLU A 106 -28.55 17.36 -7.18
CA GLU A 106 -28.21 15.95 -6.88
C GLU A 106 -26.76 15.62 -7.19
N ASN A 107 -26.25 16.09 -8.33
CA ASN A 107 -24.86 15.86 -8.71
C ASN A 107 -23.88 16.55 -7.77
N GLN A 108 -24.17 17.78 -7.33
CA GLN A 108 -23.36 18.50 -6.36
C GLN A 108 -23.38 17.82 -4.99
N LEU A 109 -24.53 17.33 -4.53
CA LEU A 109 -24.64 16.59 -3.27
C LEU A 109 -23.87 15.25 -3.34
N LYS A 110 -23.88 14.56 -4.47
CA LYS A 110 -23.04 13.36 -4.66
C LYS A 110 -21.56 13.69 -4.51
N GLN A 111 -21.10 14.83 -5.05
CA GLN A 111 -19.72 15.30 -4.90
C GLN A 111 -19.38 15.60 -3.43
N VAL A 112 -20.19 16.40 -2.75
CA VAL A 112 -19.99 16.75 -1.32
C VAL A 112 -19.93 15.48 -0.47
N ASN A 113 -20.89 14.55 -0.64
CA ASN A 113 -20.95 13.33 0.14
C ASN A 113 -19.78 12.39 -0.15
N PHE A 114 -19.34 12.26 -1.41
CA PHE A 114 -18.17 11.48 -1.76
C PHE A 114 -16.91 12.04 -1.08
N ASN A 115 -16.68 13.34 -1.18
CA ASN A 115 -15.51 13.97 -0.55
C ASN A 115 -15.54 13.84 0.98
N LEU A 116 -16.69 14.03 1.60
CA LEU A 116 -16.88 13.84 3.04
C LEU A 116 -16.57 12.42 3.49
N ASP A 117 -17.15 11.42 2.83
CA ASP A 117 -16.95 10.00 3.15
C ASP A 117 -15.47 9.60 2.98
N PHE A 118 -14.89 9.97 1.85
CA PHE A 118 -13.52 9.61 1.54
C PHE A 118 -12.51 10.25 2.51
N PHE A 119 -12.59 11.57 2.72
CA PHE A 119 -11.68 12.26 3.62
C PHE A 119 -11.86 11.83 5.09
N ASN A 120 -13.08 11.46 5.48
CA ASN A 120 -13.32 10.88 6.80
C ASN A 120 -12.65 9.50 6.95
N LYS A 121 -12.71 8.64 5.92
CA LYS A 121 -11.97 7.35 5.88
C LYS A 121 -10.46 7.55 5.94
N LEU A 122 -9.94 8.63 5.36
CA LEU A 122 -8.55 9.06 5.49
C LEU A 122 -8.24 9.80 6.81
N ASN A 123 -9.20 9.90 7.73
CA ASN A 123 -9.06 10.60 9.00
C ASN A 123 -8.52 12.05 8.88
N PHE A 124 -8.71 12.70 7.73
CA PHE A 124 -8.26 14.06 7.43
C PHE A 124 -6.76 14.30 7.70
N PHE A 125 -5.90 13.37 7.35
CA PHE A 125 -4.47 13.52 7.53
C PHE A 125 -3.94 14.78 6.83
N SER A 126 -3.14 15.56 7.55
CA SER A 126 -2.47 16.76 7.01
C SER A 126 -1.14 16.47 6.31
N SER A 127 -0.70 15.22 6.29
CA SER A 127 0.50 14.73 5.61
C SER A 127 0.14 13.96 4.34
N ASN A 128 1.13 13.68 3.50
CA ASN A 128 0.97 12.81 2.34
C ASN A 128 0.45 11.43 2.75
N ILE A 129 -0.28 10.78 1.85
CA ILE A 129 -0.97 9.51 2.07
C ILE A 129 -0.56 8.51 0.99
N VAL A 130 -0.30 7.29 1.39
CA VAL A 130 -0.12 6.17 0.47
C VAL A 130 -1.24 5.16 0.73
N ALA A 131 -2.12 5.00 -0.24
CA ALA A 131 -3.20 4.03 -0.20
C ALA A 131 -2.76 2.76 -0.96
N VAL A 132 -2.49 1.71 -0.19
CA VAL A 132 -2.06 0.42 -0.71
C VAL A 132 -3.26 -0.47 -0.96
N GLY A 133 -3.31 -1.15 -2.10
CA GLY A 133 -4.38 -2.08 -2.40
C GLY A 133 -3.97 -3.10 -3.46
N ALA A 134 -4.45 -4.32 -3.33
CA ALA A 134 -4.22 -5.39 -4.31
C ALA A 134 -4.78 -5.04 -5.70
N ASN A 135 -4.33 -5.73 -6.74
CA ASN A 135 -4.93 -5.59 -8.06
C ASN A 135 -6.42 -5.99 -8.01
N GLY A 136 -7.28 -5.13 -8.56
CA GLY A 136 -8.74 -5.30 -8.51
C GLY A 136 -9.41 -4.70 -7.25
N SER A 137 -8.69 -4.03 -6.34
CA SER A 137 -9.27 -3.33 -5.19
C SER A 137 -9.97 -2.00 -5.53
N GLY A 138 -10.09 -1.65 -6.83
CA GLY A 138 -10.80 -0.46 -7.28
C GLY A 138 -10.01 0.84 -7.27
N LYS A 139 -8.66 0.82 -7.15
CA LYS A 139 -7.78 2.01 -7.15
C LYS A 139 -8.02 2.93 -8.35
N THR A 140 -8.00 2.37 -9.56
CA THR A 140 -8.24 3.14 -10.79
C THR A 140 -9.67 3.69 -10.87
N THR A 141 -10.66 2.97 -10.34
CA THR A 141 -12.04 3.48 -10.25
C THR A 141 -12.11 4.66 -9.29
N LEU A 142 -11.45 4.55 -8.14
CA LEU A 142 -11.33 5.63 -7.16
C LEU A 142 -10.64 6.87 -7.77
N SER A 143 -9.53 6.66 -8.48
CA SER A 143 -8.82 7.70 -9.21
C SER A 143 -9.74 8.45 -10.20
N ASN A 144 -10.59 7.73 -10.92
CA ASN A 144 -11.55 8.32 -11.88
C ASN A 144 -12.68 9.09 -11.18
N ASP A 145 -13.17 8.63 -10.03
CA ASP A 145 -14.17 9.37 -9.26
C ASP A 145 -13.59 10.70 -8.72
N PHE A 146 -12.32 10.71 -8.32
CA PHE A 146 -11.64 11.96 -7.97
C PHE A 146 -11.60 12.98 -9.10
N LYS A 147 -11.41 12.56 -10.34
CA LYS A 147 -11.45 13.48 -11.49
C LYS A 147 -12.77 14.23 -11.60
N LYS A 148 -13.87 13.58 -11.24
CA LYS A 148 -15.20 14.20 -11.24
C LYS A 148 -15.38 15.17 -10.06
N TYR A 149 -14.82 14.83 -8.90
CA TYR A 149 -15.18 15.45 -7.63
C TYR A 149 -14.11 16.40 -7.05
N LEU A 150 -12.93 16.54 -7.71
CA LEU A 150 -11.89 17.51 -7.35
C LEU A 150 -11.51 18.46 -8.50
N PRO A 151 -12.45 19.00 -9.31
CA PRO A 151 -12.11 19.67 -10.56
C PRO A 151 -11.28 20.96 -10.42
N ASN A 152 -11.42 21.67 -9.27
CA ASN A 152 -10.78 22.97 -9.07
C ASN A 152 -9.72 22.96 -7.95
N THR A 153 -9.68 21.92 -7.15
CA THR A 153 -8.89 21.86 -5.93
C THR A 153 -7.87 20.74 -5.94
N GLY A 154 -7.81 19.96 -7.02
CA GLY A 154 -6.84 18.89 -7.16
C GLY A 154 -6.60 18.47 -8.58
N ILE A 155 -5.57 17.66 -8.75
CA ILE A 155 -5.27 16.97 -10.02
C ILE A 155 -5.20 15.47 -9.78
N VAL A 156 -5.56 14.71 -10.80
CA VAL A 156 -5.49 13.24 -10.77
C VAL A 156 -4.64 12.76 -11.93
N ILE A 157 -3.52 12.15 -11.62
CA ILE A 157 -2.57 11.60 -12.58
C ILE A 157 -2.87 10.10 -12.71
N SER A 158 -3.40 9.70 -13.88
CA SER A 158 -3.75 8.30 -14.15
C SER A 158 -2.53 7.43 -14.43
N ALA A 159 -2.64 6.14 -14.15
CA ALA A 159 -1.62 5.14 -14.48
C ALA A 159 -1.33 5.09 -15.99
N GLN A 160 -2.37 5.11 -16.81
CA GLN A 160 -2.23 5.11 -18.28
C GLN A 160 -1.94 6.51 -18.79
N LYS A 161 -0.86 6.65 -19.58
CA LYS A 161 -0.38 7.91 -20.15
C LYS A 161 -0.02 7.71 -21.62
N VAL A 162 -0.48 8.64 -22.46
CA VAL A 162 -0.02 8.74 -23.85
C VAL A 162 0.82 10.01 -23.97
N LEU A 163 2.12 9.83 -24.19
CA LEU A 163 3.11 10.90 -24.06
C LEU A 163 3.64 11.33 -25.43
N ILE A 164 2.87 12.19 -26.10
CA ILE A 164 3.25 12.80 -27.37
C ILE A 164 3.70 14.23 -27.11
N ILE A 165 4.96 14.54 -27.40
CA ILE A 165 5.49 15.91 -27.37
C ILE A 165 5.42 16.43 -28.80
N PRO A 166 4.60 17.45 -29.07
CA PRO A 166 4.50 18.04 -30.43
C PRO A 166 5.64 19.01 -30.67
N THR A 167 5.75 19.45 -31.92
CA THR A 167 6.50 20.65 -32.32
C THR A 167 5.55 21.83 -32.27
N PHE A 168 5.90 22.88 -31.57
CA PHE A 168 5.08 24.08 -31.46
C PHE A 168 5.44 25.08 -32.58
N SER A 169 4.44 25.67 -33.22
CA SER A 169 4.63 26.70 -34.26
C SER A 169 4.55 28.13 -33.72
N GLY A 170 4.16 28.30 -32.46
CA GLY A 170 4.04 29.60 -31.81
C GLY A 170 3.58 29.43 -30.34
N VAL A 171 3.47 30.56 -29.64
CA VAL A 171 3.02 30.60 -28.23
C VAL A 171 1.54 30.93 -28.19
N SER A 172 0.76 30.11 -27.53
CA SER A 172 -0.68 30.26 -27.36
C SER A 172 -1.05 31.30 -26.29
N ASN A 173 -2.32 31.69 -26.26
CA ASN A 173 -2.84 32.58 -25.21
C ASN A 173 -2.97 31.81 -23.86
N PHE A 174 -2.38 32.32 -22.79
CA PHE A 174 -2.32 31.67 -21.50
C PHE A 174 -3.69 31.36 -20.89
N ASN A 175 -4.65 32.29 -20.97
CA ASN A 175 -5.99 32.06 -20.39
C ASN A 175 -6.71 30.92 -21.13
N ASN A 176 -6.58 30.88 -22.47
CA ASN A 176 -7.20 29.82 -23.26
C ASN A 176 -6.55 28.46 -23.00
N THR A 177 -5.22 28.41 -22.85
CA THR A 177 -4.52 27.15 -22.56
C THR A 177 -4.84 26.64 -21.15
N SER A 178 -4.93 27.54 -20.18
CA SER A 178 -5.31 27.19 -18.80
C SER A 178 -6.73 26.61 -18.71
N GLN A 179 -7.71 27.21 -19.42
CA GLN A 179 -9.07 26.69 -19.47
C GLN A 179 -9.13 25.32 -20.16
N LYS A 180 -8.46 25.14 -21.30
CA LYS A 180 -8.40 23.84 -21.99
C LYS A 180 -7.73 22.77 -21.16
N LEU A 181 -6.65 23.10 -20.45
CA LEU A 181 -5.97 22.18 -19.54
C LEU A 181 -6.88 21.73 -18.40
N GLN A 182 -7.55 22.67 -17.74
CA GLN A 182 -8.50 22.38 -16.68
C GLN A 182 -9.64 21.48 -17.16
N GLN A 183 -10.25 21.79 -18.31
CA GLN A 183 -11.28 20.95 -18.92
C GLN A 183 -10.77 19.54 -19.23
N SER A 184 -9.55 19.43 -19.78
CA SER A 184 -8.91 18.15 -20.08
C SER A 184 -8.69 17.29 -18.82
N GLN A 185 -8.41 17.89 -17.69
CA GLN A 185 -8.15 17.17 -16.42
C GLN A 185 -9.40 16.61 -15.77
N THR A 186 -10.59 17.12 -16.08
CA THR A 186 -11.88 16.62 -15.54
C THR A 186 -12.44 15.42 -16.31
N ILE A 187 -11.89 15.09 -17.50
CA ILE A 187 -12.40 14.02 -18.35
C ILE A 187 -11.83 12.67 -17.89
N ASP A 188 -12.72 11.68 -17.75
CA ASP A 188 -12.29 10.28 -17.55
C ASP A 188 -11.65 9.74 -18.85
N LYS A 189 -10.36 9.46 -18.79
CA LYS A 189 -9.55 8.97 -19.91
C LYS A 189 -9.26 7.47 -19.82
N SER A 190 -9.99 6.73 -18.97
CA SER A 190 -9.78 5.30 -18.86
C SER A 190 -10.20 4.57 -20.13
N LEU A 191 -9.42 3.57 -20.54
CA LEU A 191 -9.77 2.72 -21.68
C LEU A 191 -11.10 1.98 -21.47
N LYS A 192 -11.53 1.78 -20.23
CA LYS A 192 -12.82 1.15 -19.88
C LYS A 192 -14.02 1.98 -20.40
N VAL A 193 -13.93 3.30 -20.29
CA VAL A 193 -14.96 4.21 -20.82
C VAL A 193 -14.91 4.25 -22.36
N THR A 194 -13.73 4.15 -22.94
CA THR A 194 -13.53 4.16 -24.40
C THR A 194 -14.21 2.98 -25.09
N TYR A 195 -14.27 1.81 -24.44
CA TYR A 195 -14.89 0.59 -24.97
C TYR A 195 -16.33 0.37 -24.52
N SER A 196 -16.93 1.31 -23.78
CA SER A 196 -18.36 1.21 -23.45
C SER A 196 -19.23 1.39 -24.70
N THR A 197 -20.35 0.67 -24.77
CA THR A 197 -21.29 0.73 -25.89
C THR A 197 -21.88 2.12 -26.12
N GLU A 198 -21.96 2.94 -25.07
CA GLU A 198 -22.46 4.32 -25.12
C GLU A 198 -21.48 5.29 -25.81
N ASN A 199 -20.18 4.95 -25.87
CA ASN A 199 -19.13 5.81 -26.40
C ASN A 199 -18.48 5.30 -27.69
N GLN A 200 -19.00 4.27 -28.33
CA GLN A 200 -18.41 3.69 -29.55
C GLN A 200 -18.21 4.71 -30.69
N GLY A 201 -19.07 5.73 -30.78
CA GLY A 201 -18.92 6.82 -31.74
C GLY A 201 -17.83 7.85 -31.40
N ASN A 202 -17.36 7.91 -30.16
CA ASN A 202 -16.44 8.91 -29.63
C ASN A 202 -15.06 8.37 -29.26
N SER A 203 -14.77 7.09 -29.49
CA SER A 203 -13.49 6.46 -29.12
C SER A 203 -12.28 7.18 -29.74
N TRP A 204 -12.39 7.65 -30.99
CA TRP A 204 -11.34 8.40 -31.67
C TRP A 204 -11.10 9.78 -31.02
N SER A 205 -12.16 10.47 -30.58
CA SER A 205 -12.05 11.75 -29.89
C SER A 205 -11.39 11.63 -28.51
N ILE A 206 -11.67 10.55 -27.79
CA ILE A 206 -11.06 10.26 -26.47
C ILE A 206 -9.57 9.95 -26.63
N MET A 207 -9.18 9.11 -27.59
CA MET A 207 -7.77 8.83 -27.88
C MET A 207 -6.99 10.12 -28.24
N THR A 208 -7.60 11.01 -29.03
CA THR A 208 -7.02 12.32 -29.38
C THR A 208 -6.88 13.21 -28.15
N GLN A 209 -7.86 13.19 -27.23
CA GLN A 209 -7.82 13.96 -25.98
C GLN A 209 -6.74 13.43 -25.02
N VAL A 210 -6.63 12.11 -24.86
CA VAL A 210 -5.57 11.50 -24.02
C VAL A 210 -4.18 11.82 -24.58
N GLY A 211 -4.01 11.76 -25.91
CA GLY A 211 -2.75 12.13 -26.57
C GLY A 211 -2.43 13.62 -26.48
N GLY A 212 -3.45 14.48 -26.42
CA GLY A 212 -3.31 15.93 -26.38
C GLY A 212 -3.00 16.52 -25.00
N GLU A 213 -3.16 15.78 -23.89
CA GLU A 213 -2.96 16.34 -22.55
C GLU A 213 -1.53 16.81 -22.30
N PHE A 214 -0.53 16.04 -22.69
CA PHE A 214 0.87 16.44 -22.53
C PHE A 214 1.20 17.68 -23.38
N GLN A 215 0.62 17.77 -24.58
CA GLN A 215 0.71 18.97 -25.40
C GLN A 215 0.13 20.19 -24.67
N LEU A 216 -1.09 20.07 -24.11
CA LEU A 216 -1.74 21.16 -23.38
C LEU A 216 -0.93 21.62 -22.16
N LEU A 217 -0.31 20.69 -21.43
CA LEU A 217 0.58 21.00 -20.30
C LEU A 217 1.78 21.84 -20.73
N LEU A 218 2.46 21.43 -21.80
CA LEU A 218 3.64 22.15 -22.31
C LEU A 218 3.23 23.48 -22.92
N ASP A 219 2.14 23.55 -23.69
CA ASP A 219 1.62 24.78 -24.29
C ASP A 219 1.26 25.83 -23.22
N ASN A 220 0.64 25.38 -22.11
CA ASN A 220 0.33 26.26 -20.98
C ASN A 220 1.59 26.77 -20.26
N LEU A 221 2.62 25.94 -20.06
CA LEU A 221 3.90 26.35 -19.47
C LEU A 221 4.64 27.37 -20.37
N LEU A 222 4.63 27.16 -21.67
CA LEU A 222 5.22 28.09 -22.63
C LEU A 222 4.48 29.44 -22.66
N ALA A 223 3.14 29.39 -22.65
CA ALA A 223 2.30 30.58 -22.63
C ALA A 223 2.49 31.39 -21.33
N GLU A 224 2.53 30.72 -20.16
CA GLU A 224 2.83 31.35 -18.86
C GLU A 224 4.19 32.05 -18.89
N ARG A 225 5.23 31.35 -19.37
CA ARG A 225 6.58 31.91 -19.45
C ARG A 225 6.61 33.18 -20.32
N SER A 226 5.93 33.17 -21.46
CA SER A 226 5.83 34.33 -22.34
C SER A 226 5.17 35.52 -21.63
N VAL A 227 4.02 35.31 -20.96
CA VAL A 227 3.31 36.38 -20.21
C VAL A 227 4.17 36.96 -19.10
N ILE A 228 4.82 36.12 -18.30
CA ILE A 228 5.65 36.57 -17.17
C ILE A 228 6.87 37.36 -17.68
N ARG A 229 7.54 36.87 -18.73
CA ARG A 229 8.71 37.55 -19.30
C ARG A 229 8.36 38.86 -19.96
N ASN A 230 7.25 38.92 -20.70
CA ASN A 230 6.77 40.17 -21.32
C ASN A 230 6.46 41.22 -20.24
N LYS A 231 5.75 40.86 -19.16
CA LYS A 231 5.51 41.76 -18.02
C LYS A 231 6.81 42.29 -17.39
N TYR A 232 7.81 41.44 -17.24
CA TYR A 232 9.11 41.81 -16.73
C TYR A 232 9.80 42.84 -17.67
N PHE A 233 9.79 42.63 -18.98
CA PHE A 233 10.32 43.60 -19.96
C PHE A 233 9.57 44.93 -19.96
N ASP A 234 8.23 44.92 -19.87
CA ASP A 234 7.42 46.13 -19.75
C ASP A 234 7.76 46.95 -18.50
N GLN A 235 8.04 46.29 -17.39
CA GLN A 235 8.46 46.95 -16.15
C GLN A 235 9.84 47.61 -16.29
N LEU A 236 10.80 46.92 -16.91
CA LEU A 236 12.12 47.49 -17.21
C LEU A 236 12.02 48.69 -18.15
N GLN A 237 11.19 48.63 -19.21
CA GLN A 237 11.00 49.76 -20.12
C GLN A 237 10.37 51.00 -19.42
N LYS A 238 9.56 50.75 -18.36
CA LYS A 238 8.98 51.84 -17.53
C LYS A 238 9.96 52.39 -16.50
N GLY A 239 11.22 51.96 -16.49
CA GLY A 239 12.24 52.40 -15.55
C GLY A 239 12.04 51.86 -14.12
N GLN A 240 11.24 50.81 -13.92
CA GLN A 240 11.10 50.16 -12.61
C GLN A 240 12.34 49.33 -12.33
N VAL A 241 12.85 49.44 -11.09
CA VAL A 241 13.98 48.60 -10.64
C VAL A 241 13.44 47.19 -10.33
N VAL A 242 13.75 46.24 -11.18
CA VAL A 242 13.44 44.83 -10.97
C VAL A 242 14.75 44.09 -10.78
N ASN A 243 14.95 43.55 -9.59
CA ASN A 243 16.26 43.02 -9.18
C ASN A 243 16.60 41.67 -9.81
N ASP A 244 15.59 40.82 -10.10
CA ASP A 244 15.81 39.46 -10.57
C ASP A 244 14.88 39.10 -11.75
N ILE A 245 15.39 38.24 -12.67
CA ILE A 245 14.59 37.66 -13.71
C ILE A 245 13.59 36.66 -13.10
N PRO A 246 12.29 36.79 -13.35
CA PRO A 246 11.30 35.91 -12.76
C PRO A 246 11.46 34.46 -13.22
N VAL A 247 11.53 33.53 -12.28
CA VAL A 247 11.59 32.10 -12.53
C VAL A 247 10.17 31.58 -12.81
N THR A 248 9.96 31.03 -14.00
CA THR A 248 8.66 30.49 -14.40
C THR A 248 8.53 29.00 -14.04
N ARG A 249 7.30 28.45 -14.11
CA ARG A 249 7.09 27.01 -13.89
C ARG A 249 7.84 26.17 -14.93
N LEU A 250 7.95 26.64 -16.18
CA LEU A 250 8.77 25.95 -17.18
C LEU A 250 10.26 25.93 -16.78
N ASP A 251 10.81 27.07 -16.32
CA ASP A 251 12.21 27.13 -15.89
C ASP A 251 12.46 26.16 -14.72
N LYS A 252 11.51 26.06 -13.77
CA LYS A 252 11.55 25.06 -12.69
C LYS A 252 11.48 23.61 -13.24
N ALA A 253 10.59 23.34 -14.18
CA ALA A 253 10.44 22.02 -14.78
C ALA A 253 11.73 21.54 -15.46
N LEU A 254 12.35 22.41 -16.26
CA LEU A 254 13.63 22.13 -16.91
C LEU A 254 14.75 21.89 -15.88
N LYS A 255 14.81 22.70 -14.81
CA LYS A 255 15.80 22.55 -13.74
C LYS A 255 15.63 21.21 -12.99
N ILE A 256 14.40 20.84 -12.62
CA ILE A 256 14.11 19.57 -11.95
C ILE A 256 14.50 18.41 -12.86
N TRP A 257 14.06 18.41 -14.10
CA TRP A 257 14.38 17.36 -15.06
C TRP A 257 15.90 17.19 -15.24
N ASN A 258 16.64 18.27 -15.41
CA ASN A 258 18.10 18.25 -15.54
C ASN A 258 18.82 17.75 -14.28
N SER A 259 18.23 17.89 -13.10
CA SER A 259 18.77 17.35 -11.86
C SER A 259 18.61 15.82 -11.75
N LEU A 260 17.63 15.27 -12.46
CA LEU A 260 17.32 13.83 -12.47
C LEU A 260 18.10 13.09 -13.55
N ILE A 261 18.18 13.68 -14.74
CA ILE A 261 18.77 13.09 -15.95
C ILE A 261 20.09 13.83 -16.24
N GLN A 262 21.21 13.28 -15.79
CA GLN A 262 22.50 13.99 -15.76
C GLN A 262 23.31 13.89 -17.05
N HIS A 263 22.96 13.01 -17.99
CA HIS A 263 23.74 12.79 -19.22
C HIS A 263 23.30 13.66 -20.41
N ARG A 264 22.24 14.46 -20.23
CA ARG A 264 21.65 15.36 -21.24
C ARG A 264 21.12 16.62 -20.57
N ILE A 265 21.01 17.71 -21.32
CA ILE A 265 20.39 18.96 -20.88
C ILE A 265 19.10 19.16 -21.66
N LEU A 266 18.00 19.32 -20.94
CA LEU A 266 16.71 19.74 -21.47
C LEU A 266 16.65 21.27 -21.43
N GLU A 267 16.39 21.91 -22.56
CA GLU A 267 16.40 23.37 -22.69
C GLU A 267 15.28 23.86 -23.60
N CYS A 268 14.93 25.13 -23.47
CA CYS A 268 14.01 25.83 -24.35
C CYS A 268 14.66 27.18 -24.72
N VAL A 269 15.50 27.17 -25.76
CA VAL A 269 16.35 28.32 -26.15
C VAL A 269 15.56 29.34 -26.97
N ASP A 270 14.78 28.90 -27.95
CA ASP A 270 13.97 29.74 -28.83
C ASP A 270 12.66 30.26 -28.22
N GLY A 271 12.35 29.85 -26.98
CA GLY A 271 11.13 30.22 -26.26
C GLY A 271 9.86 29.46 -26.68
N ILE A 272 9.98 28.55 -27.64
CA ILE A 272 8.86 27.81 -28.23
C ILE A 272 9.11 26.30 -28.13
N ASN A 273 10.29 25.84 -28.58
CA ASN A 273 10.58 24.42 -28.68
C ASN A 273 11.45 23.94 -27.51
N ILE A 274 11.09 22.77 -27.01
CA ILE A 274 11.89 22.07 -26.01
C ILE A 274 12.82 21.10 -26.73
N THR A 275 14.12 21.21 -26.46
CA THR A 275 15.18 20.44 -27.11
C THR A 275 16.08 19.75 -26.07
N LEU A 276 16.74 18.69 -26.50
CA LEU A 276 17.76 17.98 -25.71
C LEU A 276 19.12 18.19 -26.33
N LYS A 277 20.09 18.46 -25.47
CA LYS A 277 21.50 18.57 -25.82
C LYS A 277 22.29 17.53 -25.05
N PRO A 278 22.91 16.53 -25.69
CA PRO A 278 23.85 15.61 -25.01
C PRO A 278 25.07 16.39 -24.51
N LEU A 279 25.61 15.99 -23.34
CA LEU A 279 26.81 16.62 -22.79
C LEU A 279 28.06 16.41 -23.66
N THR A 280 28.04 15.37 -24.51
CA THR A 280 29.17 14.98 -25.38
C THR A 280 29.15 15.63 -26.73
N THR A 281 28.09 16.35 -27.13
CA THR A 281 27.92 16.95 -28.45
C THR A 281 27.44 18.39 -28.34
N THR A 282 27.66 19.17 -29.40
CA THR A 282 27.15 20.55 -29.50
C THR A 282 25.78 20.64 -30.17
N SER A 283 25.33 19.58 -30.84
CA SER A 283 24.04 19.53 -31.54
C SER A 283 22.90 19.15 -30.60
N SER A 284 21.80 19.92 -30.67
CA SER A 284 20.56 19.60 -29.98
C SER A 284 19.58 18.87 -30.90
N TYR A 285 18.64 18.11 -30.34
CA TYR A 285 17.57 17.43 -31.06
C TYR A 285 16.23 17.63 -30.33
N PRO A 286 15.08 17.49 -31.06
CA PRO A 286 13.77 17.77 -30.52
C PRO A 286 13.39 16.81 -29.37
N ALA A 287 12.66 17.30 -28.36
CA ALA A 287 12.24 16.55 -27.18
C ALA A 287 11.32 15.34 -27.47
N HIS A 288 10.65 15.28 -28.62
CA HIS A 288 9.84 14.12 -28.99
C HIS A 288 10.67 12.83 -29.16
N GLN A 289 12.00 12.94 -29.31
CA GLN A 289 12.92 11.80 -29.39
C GLN A 289 13.40 11.30 -28.03
N MET A 290 12.88 11.83 -26.91
CA MET A 290 13.11 11.30 -25.58
C MET A 290 12.67 9.84 -25.47
N SER A 291 13.33 9.09 -24.58
CA SER A 291 12.82 7.79 -24.11
C SER A 291 11.51 7.96 -23.32
N ASP A 292 10.71 6.90 -23.24
CA ASP A 292 9.41 6.96 -22.55
C ASP A 292 9.56 7.34 -21.07
N GLY A 293 10.58 6.82 -20.36
CA GLY A 293 10.84 7.22 -18.99
C GLY A 293 11.21 8.70 -18.83
N GLU A 294 11.98 9.28 -19.77
CA GLU A 294 12.31 10.71 -19.78
C GLU A 294 11.05 11.57 -20.02
N LYS A 295 10.16 11.14 -20.93
CA LYS A 295 8.87 11.79 -21.18
C LYS A 295 7.96 11.72 -19.97
N VAL A 296 7.88 10.56 -19.31
CA VAL A 296 7.09 10.38 -18.07
C VAL A 296 7.59 11.33 -16.98
N ALA A 297 8.91 11.43 -16.78
CA ALA A 297 9.46 12.35 -15.78
C ALA A 297 9.05 13.80 -16.09
N LEU A 298 9.18 14.27 -17.34
CA LEU A 298 8.78 15.62 -17.73
C LEU A 298 7.27 15.85 -17.58
N TYR A 299 6.45 14.86 -17.96
CA TYR A 299 5.00 14.92 -17.80
C TYR A 299 4.59 15.07 -16.33
N LEU A 300 5.14 14.25 -15.43
CA LEU A 300 4.85 14.31 -13.99
C LEU A 300 5.27 15.66 -13.39
N ILE A 301 6.46 16.13 -13.74
CA ILE A 301 6.94 17.45 -13.31
C ILE A 301 5.99 18.55 -13.79
N ALA A 302 5.61 18.54 -15.08
CA ALA A 302 4.72 19.54 -15.66
C ALA A 302 3.33 19.53 -15.01
N GLN A 303 2.75 18.35 -14.76
CA GLN A 303 1.44 18.20 -14.11
C GLN A 303 1.48 18.75 -12.67
N ILE A 304 2.47 18.34 -11.89
CA ILE A 304 2.54 18.68 -10.47
C ILE A 304 2.83 20.16 -10.25
N LEU A 305 3.71 20.77 -11.05
CA LEU A 305 3.97 22.21 -10.96
C LEU A 305 2.76 23.07 -11.33
N GLN A 306 1.81 22.54 -12.10
CA GLN A 306 0.58 23.24 -12.50
C GLN A 306 -0.64 22.86 -11.64
N ALA A 307 -0.47 22.01 -10.62
CA ALA A 307 -1.55 21.69 -9.68
C ALA A 307 -2.03 22.95 -8.93
N PRO A 308 -3.32 23.03 -8.54
CA PRO A 308 -3.85 24.12 -7.74
C PRO A 308 -3.05 24.34 -6.44
N GLU A 309 -2.94 25.59 -5.99
CA GLU A 309 -2.31 25.91 -4.70
C GLU A 309 -3.11 25.31 -3.55
N SER A 310 -2.39 24.76 -2.57
CA SER A 310 -2.99 24.06 -1.41
C SER A 310 -4.01 23.00 -1.81
N GLY A 311 -3.79 22.35 -2.96
CA GLY A 311 -4.69 21.34 -3.51
C GLY A 311 -4.32 19.91 -3.14
N PHE A 312 -5.00 18.97 -3.80
CA PHE A 312 -4.72 17.53 -3.71
C PHE A 312 -4.04 17.05 -5.01
N ILE A 313 -3.01 16.24 -4.86
CA ILE A 313 -2.31 15.60 -5.99
C ILE A 313 -2.49 14.09 -5.84
N ILE A 314 -3.39 13.52 -6.63
CA ILE A 314 -3.70 12.10 -6.60
C ILE A 314 -2.95 11.41 -7.73
N VAL A 315 -2.18 10.37 -7.40
CA VAL A 315 -1.34 9.66 -8.36
C VAL A 315 -1.68 8.17 -8.34
N ASP A 316 -2.19 7.68 -9.46
CA ASP A 316 -2.47 6.26 -9.65
C ASP A 316 -1.24 5.57 -10.25
N GLU A 317 -0.74 4.52 -9.57
CA GLU A 317 0.46 3.74 -9.91
C GLU A 317 1.70 4.65 -10.16
N PRO A 318 2.19 5.35 -9.12
CA PRO A 318 3.29 6.31 -9.23
C PRO A 318 4.61 5.68 -9.69
N GLU A 319 4.77 4.36 -9.54
CA GLU A 319 5.94 3.57 -9.93
C GLU A 319 6.00 3.24 -11.42
N MET A 320 4.91 3.38 -12.16
CA MET A 320 4.85 2.95 -13.55
C MET A 320 5.78 3.78 -14.47
N TYR A 321 6.45 3.09 -15.38
CA TYR A 321 7.33 3.62 -16.42
C TYR A 321 8.62 4.30 -15.96
N LEU A 322 8.91 4.34 -14.67
CA LEU A 322 10.12 4.94 -14.11
C LEU A 322 11.06 3.89 -13.52
N HIS A 323 12.36 4.05 -13.77
CA HIS A 323 13.35 3.20 -13.14
C HIS A 323 13.45 3.52 -11.64
N LYS A 324 13.59 2.51 -10.77
CA LYS A 324 13.61 2.65 -9.30
C LYS A 324 14.59 3.71 -8.78
N THR A 325 15.74 3.90 -9.45
CA THR A 325 16.75 4.89 -9.04
C THR A 325 16.29 6.34 -9.23
N ILE A 326 15.48 6.61 -10.25
CA ILE A 326 14.94 7.94 -10.55
C ILE A 326 13.64 8.16 -9.77
N LEU A 327 12.84 7.13 -9.61
CA LEU A 327 11.51 7.16 -9.01
C LEU A 327 11.51 7.85 -7.64
N LYS A 328 12.33 7.37 -6.70
CA LYS A 328 12.41 7.95 -5.36
C LYS A 328 12.82 9.41 -5.40
N LYS A 329 13.90 9.72 -6.13
CA LYS A 329 14.44 11.08 -6.23
C LYS A 329 13.44 12.06 -6.86
N LEU A 330 12.71 11.64 -7.89
CA LEU A 330 11.68 12.45 -8.52
C LEU A 330 10.59 12.84 -7.52
N TRP A 331 10.03 11.87 -6.82
CA TRP A 331 8.95 12.14 -5.87
C TRP A 331 9.42 12.96 -4.68
N ASP A 332 10.64 12.74 -4.16
CA ASP A 332 11.23 13.56 -3.09
C ASP A 332 11.33 15.04 -3.52
N ILE A 333 11.75 15.31 -4.76
CA ILE A 333 11.84 16.67 -5.30
C ILE A 333 10.45 17.29 -5.46
N LEU A 334 9.48 16.54 -6.04
CA LEU A 334 8.15 17.06 -6.33
C LEU A 334 7.34 17.33 -5.05
N GLU A 335 7.44 16.46 -4.05
CA GLU A 335 6.85 16.69 -2.73
C GLU A 335 7.46 17.92 -2.06
N ASN A 336 8.77 18.14 -2.21
CA ASN A 336 9.44 19.32 -1.66
C ASN A 336 9.08 20.63 -2.41
N GLU A 337 8.87 20.59 -3.73
CA GLU A 337 8.43 21.76 -4.50
C GLU A 337 6.96 22.13 -4.24
N ARG A 338 6.14 21.18 -3.79
CA ARG A 338 4.71 21.37 -3.57
C ARG A 338 4.30 20.94 -2.15
N GLN A 339 5.02 21.46 -1.14
CA GLN A 339 4.69 21.25 0.28
C GLN A 339 3.33 21.84 0.68
N ASP A 340 2.78 22.71 -0.13
CA ASP A 340 1.43 23.27 0.02
C ASP A 340 0.34 22.23 -0.31
N CYS A 341 0.65 21.20 -1.09
CA CYS A 341 -0.28 20.19 -1.54
C CYS A 341 -0.22 18.91 -0.69
N ILE A 342 -1.32 18.18 -0.63
CA ILE A 342 -1.38 16.83 -0.07
C ILE A 342 -1.32 15.82 -1.21
N PHE A 343 -0.28 14.98 -1.22
CA PHE A 343 -0.15 13.89 -2.17
C PHE A 343 -0.89 12.65 -1.68
N ILE A 344 -1.68 12.04 -2.55
CA ILE A 344 -2.38 10.77 -2.31
C ILE A 344 -1.95 9.78 -3.39
N TYR A 345 -1.10 8.83 -3.02
CA TYR A 345 -0.61 7.79 -3.91
C TYR A 345 -1.50 6.55 -3.82
N LEU A 346 -1.95 6.05 -4.95
CA LEU A 346 -2.70 4.80 -5.06
C LEU A 346 -1.76 3.77 -5.71
N THR A 347 -1.27 2.80 -4.95
CA THR A 347 -0.26 1.86 -5.44
C THR A 347 -0.52 0.43 -4.98
N HIS A 348 0.05 -0.51 -5.71
CA HIS A 348 0.21 -1.90 -5.27
C HIS A 348 1.69 -2.25 -5.02
N ASP A 349 2.62 -1.34 -5.34
CA ASP A 349 4.06 -1.53 -5.13
C ASP A 349 4.44 -1.18 -3.68
N LEU A 350 4.84 -2.20 -2.94
CA LEU A 350 5.20 -2.08 -1.53
C LEU A 350 6.56 -1.39 -1.33
N ASP A 351 7.49 -1.56 -2.28
CA ASP A 351 8.78 -0.86 -2.25
C ASP A 351 8.54 0.65 -2.37
N PHE A 352 7.63 1.06 -3.28
CA PHE A 352 7.23 2.46 -3.37
C PHE A 352 6.57 2.94 -2.09
N ALA A 353 5.57 2.21 -1.58
CA ALA A 353 4.84 2.58 -0.38
C ALA A 353 5.76 2.79 0.83
N THR A 354 6.70 1.88 1.06
CA THR A 354 7.65 1.97 2.19
C THR A 354 8.72 3.05 1.99
N SER A 355 9.01 3.44 0.74
CA SER A 355 9.97 4.50 0.43
C SER A 355 9.46 5.91 0.73
N ARG A 356 8.15 6.10 0.96
CA ARG A 356 7.50 7.40 1.20
C ARG A 356 7.30 7.69 2.67
N THR A 357 7.65 8.91 3.10
CA THR A 357 7.31 9.43 4.43
C THR A 357 5.88 9.95 4.39
N ALA A 358 4.92 9.07 4.55
CA ALA A 358 3.49 9.35 4.39
C ALA A 358 2.67 8.47 5.33
N LYS A 359 1.41 8.85 5.62
CA LYS A 359 0.46 7.96 6.28
C LYS A 359 0.03 6.86 5.32
N LYS A 360 -0.02 5.62 5.78
CA LYS A 360 -0.42 4.48 4.98
C LYS A 360 -1.81 4.03 5.33
N VAL A 361 -2.61 3.80 4.31
CA VAL A 361 -3.96 3.25 4.42
C VAL A 361 -4.09 2.05 3.49
N TRP A 362 -4.94 1.10 3.87
CA TRP A 362 -5.19 -0.09 3.09
C TRP A 362 -6.56 -0.03 2.41
N ILE A 363 -6.59 -0.13 1.07
CA ILE A 363 -7.80 -0.32 0.29
C ILE A 363 -8.08 -1.81 0.24
N LYS A 364 -8.96 -2.27 1.14
CA LYS A 364 -9.25 -3.69 1.36
C LYS A 364 -10.11 -4.27 0.26
N ASN A 365 -11.21 -3.58 -0.06
CA ASN A 365 -12.21 -4.06 -0.99
C ASN A 365 -12.91 -2.91 -1.71
N PHE A 366 -13.50 -3.24 -2.85
CA PHE A 366 -14.33 -2.36 -3.65
C PHE A 366 -15.65 -3.05 -3.97
N ASN A 367 -16.76 -2.46 -3.56
CA ASN A 367 -18.10 -2.89 -3.88
C ASN A 367 -18.74 -1.93 -4.88
N TYR A 368 -19.09 -2.45 -6.06
CA TYR A 368 -19.75 -1.65 -7.10
C TYR A 368 -21.06 -1.03 -6.58
N PRO A 369 -21.43 0.21 -6.91
CA PRO A 369 -20.75 1.05 -7.89
C PRO A 369 -19.57 1.88 -7.33
N ASN A 370 -19.60 2.35 -6.05
CA ASN A 370 -18.66 3.37 -5.55
C ASN A 370 -18.37 3.23 -4.05
N ILE A 371 -18.31 2.02 -3.51
CA ILE A 371 -18.08 1.79 -2.08
C ILE A 371 -16.71 1.15 -1.88
N TRP A 372 -15.78 1.89 -1.26
CA TRP A 372 -14.45 1.39 -0.88
C TRP A 372 -14.39 1.15 0.62
N GLU A 373 -13.85 0.02 1.00
CA GLU A 373 -13.43 -0.26 2.37
C GLU A 373 -11.98 0.17 2.52
N ILE A 374 -11.76 1.28 3.21
CA ILE A 374 -10.43 1.85 3.47
C ILE A 374 -10.19 1.81 4.97
N GLU A 375 -9.07 1.22 5.38
CA GLU A 375 -8.67 1.10 6.79
C GLU A 375 -7.30 1.72 7.00
N ASN A 376 -7.11 2.37 8.14
CA ASN A 376 -5.78 2.81 8.56
C ASN A 376 -4.94 1.60 8.93
N ILE A 377 -3.68 1.58 8.49
CA ILE A 377 -2.74 0.55 8.90
C ILE A 377 -2.32 0.87 10.33
N PRO A 378 -2.63 0.00 11.31
CA PRO A 378 -2.32 0.26 12.71
C PRO A 378 -0.81 0.16 12.96
N ASP A 379 -0.31 0.97 13.88
CA ASP A 379 1.01 0.76 14.46
C ASP A 379 0.97 -0.52 15.31
N ASN A 380 1.67 -1.55 14.92
CA ASN A 380 1.76 -2.80 15.65
C ASN A 380 3.21 -3.34 15.67
N GLU A 381 3.41 -4.52 16.30
CA GLU A 381 4.73 -5.15 16.43
C GLU A 381 5.29 -5.71 15.11
N LEU A 382 4.47 -5.76 14.03
CA LEU A 382 4.91 -6.19 12.72
C LEU A 382 5.68 -5.06 12.01
N PRO A 383 6.84 -5.34 11.41
CA PRO A 383 7.49 -4.39 10.52
C PRO A 383 6.55 -3.97 9.39
N GLU A 384 6.45 -2.66 9.14
CA GLU A 384 5.52 -2.10 8.15
C GLU A 384 5.63 -2.76 6.75
N PRO A 385 6.82 -3.04 6.19
CA PRO A 385 6.93 -3.72 4.90
C PRO A 385 6.28 -5.10 4.91
N LEU A 386 6.50 -5.86 5.99
CA LEU A 386 5.92 -7.19 6.16
C LEU A 386 4.39 -7.11 6.31
N LEU A 387 3.90 -6.17 7.11
CA LEU A 387 2.46 -5.96 7.28
C LEU A 387 1.77 -5.65 5.95
N LEU A 388 2.34 -4.77 5.13
CA LEU A 388 1.82 -4.42 3.82
C LEU A 388 1.80 -5.63 2.86
N GLU A 389 2.86 -6.45 2.86
CA GLU A 389 2.94 -7.67 2.05
C GLU A 389 1.83 -8.66 2.44
N LEU A 390 1.58 -8.82 3.73
CA LEU A 390 0.60 -9.78 4.26
C LEU A 390 -0.85 -9.32 4.06
N LEU A 391 -1.15 -8.04 4.18
CA LEU A 391 -2.48 -7.49 3.95
C LEU A 391 -2.97 -7.70 2.51
N GLY A 392 -2.05 -7.83 1.55
CA GLY A 392 -2.36 -8.17 0.16
C GLY A 392 -2.64 -9.66 -0.09
N SER A 393 -2.39 -10.53 0.89
CA SER A 393 -2.59 -11.98 0.73
C SER A 393 -4.07 -12.36 0.83
N ARG A 394 -4.51 -13.25 -0.08
CA ARG A 394 -5.84 -13.87 -0.04
C ARG A 394 -5.85 -15.24 0.64
N LYS A 395 -4.67 -15.78 0.97
CA LYS A 395 -4.49 -17.06 1.66
C LYS A 395 -4.17 -16.80 3.12
N ASN A 396 -4.48 -17.78 3.98
CA ASN A 396 -3.98 -17.77 5.34
C ASN A 396 -2.43 -17.73 5.32
N ILE A 397 -1.86 -17.13 6.35
CA ILE A 397 -0.41 -16.93 6.45
C ILE A 397 0.17 -18.01 7.35
N LEU A 398 1.31 -18.57 6.95
CA LEU A 398 2.10 -19.46 7.79
C LEU A 398 3.47 -18.84 8.00
N PHE A 399 3.69 -18.30 9.19
CA PHE A 399 5.00 -17.85 9.63
C PHE A 399 5.86 -19.06 10.00
N CYS A 400 7.09 -19.09 9.54
CA CYS A 400 8.08 -20.11 9.88
C CYS A 400 9.44 -19.49 10.18
N GLU A 401 10.32 -20.26 10.82
CA GLU A 401 11.69 -19.82 11.08
C GLU A 401 12.51 -19.74 9.80
N GLY A 402 13.60 -18.99 9.84
CA GLY A 402 14.52 -18.86 8.71
C GLY A 402 14.41 -17.56 7.93
N LYS A 403 15.08 -17.52 6.78
CA LYS A 403 15.13 -16.36 5.86
C LYS A 403 14.55 -16.73 4.51
N LYS A 404 14.21 -15.72 3.72
CA LYS A 404 13.73 -15.89 2.34
C LYS A 404 14.73 -16.73 1.52
N GLY A 405 14.25 -17.80 0.89
CA GLY A 405 15.07 -18.78 0.18
C GLY A 405 15.59 -19.93 1.05
N SER A 406 15.26 -19.98 2.35
CA SER A 406 15.65 -21.08 3.24
C SER A 406 15.06 -22.42 2.83
N ILE A 407 15.59 -23.50 3.42
CA ILE A 407 15.09 -24.86 3.20
C ILE A 407 13.65 -24.97 3.71
N ASP A 408 13.37 -24.39 4.85
CA ASP A 408 12.06 -24.38 5.52
C ASP A 408 11.00 -23.78 4.61
N GLU A 409 11.25 -22.58 4.08
CA GLU A 409 10.35 -21.92 3.13
C GLU A 409 10.06 -22.79 1.92
N LYS A 410 11.08 -23.44 1.36
CA LYS A 410 10.93 -24.33 0.18
C LYS A 410 10.08 -25.56 0.49
N ILE A 411 10.33 -26.23 1.61
CA ILE A 411 9.57 -27.39 2.04
C ILE A 411 8.12 -27.01 2.32
N TYR A 412 7.89 -25.93 3.08
CA TYR A 412 6.54 -25.51 3.45
C TYR A 412 5.71 -25.00 2.27
N ASN A 413 6.31 -24.29 1.31
CA ASN A 413 5.63 -23.91 0.07
C ASN A 413 5.13 -25.12 -0.73
N ILE A 414 5.88 -26.23 -0.72
CA ILE A 414 5.49 -27.46 -1.41
C ILE A 414 4.40 -28.19 -0.63
N LEU A 415 4.55 -28.33 0.69
CA LEU A 415 3.62 -29.09 1.52
C LEU A 415 2.30 -28.35 1.76
N PHE A 416 2.32 -27.03 1.84
CA PHE A 416 1.17 -26.19 2.20
C PHE A 416 0.86 -25.10 1.16
N PRO A 417 0.51 -25.47 -0.08
CA PRO A 417 0.28 -24.51 -1.18
C PRO A 417 -0.93 -23.57 -0.93
N ASN A 418 -1.78 -23.89 0.04
CA ASN A 418 -2.94 -23.09 0.43
C ASN A 418 -2.60 -21.96 1.43
N PHE A 419 -1.37 -21.89 1.88
CA PHE A 419 -0.86 -20.83 2.73
C PHE A 419 0.08 -19.89 1.97
N THR A 420 0.19 -18.66 2.44
CA THR A 420 1.31 -17.77 2.13
C THR A 420 2.40 -18.03 3.15
N ILE A 421 3.49 -18.69 2.71
CA ILE A 421 4.60 -19.03 3.59
C ILE A 421 5.49 -17.80 3.75
N THR A 422 5.74 -17.41 5.00
CA THR A 422 6.50 -16.21 5.34
C THR A 422 7.59 -16.55 6.35
N PRO A 423 8.83 -16.74 5.92
CA PRO A 423 9.95 -17.00 6.83
C PRO A 423 10.31 -15.72 7.59
N VAL A 424 10.52 -15.89 8.91
CA VAL A 424 10.89 -14.81 9.84
C VAL A 424 11.98 -15.30 10.79
N ASP A 425 13.04 -14.57 10.93
CA ASP A 425 14.35 -14.93 11.49
C ASP A 425 14.41 -16.08 12.51
N ASN A 426 13.54 -16.09 13.53
CA ASN A 426 13.60 -17.04 14.65
C ASN A 426 12.24 -17.29 15.31
N CYS A 427 12.16 -18.28 16.22
CA CYS A 427 10.93 -18.67 16.90
C CYS A 427 10.20 -17.52 17.61
N PHE A 428 10.92 -16.56 18.18
CA PHE A 428 10.29 -15.40 18.85
C PHE A 428 9.60 -14.48 17.84
N ALA A 429 10.21 -14.27 16.67
CA ALA A 429 9.58 -13.53 15.59
C ALA A 429 8.32 -14.25 15.07
N VAL A 430 8.37 -15.58 14.92
CA VAL A 430 7.18 -16.38 14.54
C VAL A 430 6.06 -16.18 15.57
N ILE A 431 6.36 -16.31 16.87
CA ILE A 431 5.38 -16.15 17.94
C ILE A 431 4.79 -14.74 17.94
N ASN A 432 5.63 -13.72 17.93
CA ASN A 432 5.19 -12.32 18.02
C ASN A 432 4.38 -11.91 16.78
N TYR A 433 4.85 -12.26 15.59
CA TYR A 433 4.17 -11.86 14.35
C TYR A 433 2.85 -12.60 14.14
N THR A 434 2.77 -13.87 14.50
CA THR A 434 1.48 -14.61 14.49
C THR A 434 0.46 -13.95 15.41
N LYS A 435 0.84 -13.63 16.66
CA LYS A 435 -0.03 -12.95 17.61
C LYS A 435 -0.43 -11.55 17.14
N ALA A 436 0.53 -10.77 16.67
CA ALA A 436 0.30 -9.41 16.21
C ALA A 436 -0.64 -9.36 15.00
N PHE A 437 -0.45 -10.26 14.04
CA PHE A 437 -1.33 -10.35 12.86
C PHE A 437 -2.76 -10.76 13.23
N ASN A 438 -2.92 -11.75 14.11
CA ASN A 438 -4.25 -12.22 14.52
C ASN A 438 -5.01 -11.21 15.40
N LYS A 439 -4.34 -10.19 15.96
CA LYS A 439 -4.96 -9.06 16.65
C LYS A 439 -5.45 -7.95 15.73
N LEU A 440 -5.13 -8.00 14.43
CA LEU A 440 -5.60 -6.98 13.49
C LEU A 440 -7.14 -7.03 13.38
N PRO A 441 -7.83 -5.89 13.54
CA PRO A 441 -9.27 -5.84 13.38
C PRO A 441 -9.64 -6.15 11.92
N ASN A 442 -10.73 -6.89 11.73
CA ASN A 442 -11.33 -7.16 10.41
C ASN A 442 -10.44 -7.89 9.40
N SER A 443 -9.39 -8.60 9.83
CA SER A 443 -8.61 -9.44 8.93
C SER A 443 -9.47 -10.59 8.38
N THR A 444 -9.50 -10.75 7.05
CA THR A 444 -10.20 -11.87 6.39
C THR A 444 -9.37 -13.15 6.40
N THR A 445 -8.07 -13.05 6.63
CA THR A 445 -7.13 -14.15 6.70
C THR A 445 -6.62 -14.34 8.13
N LYS A 446 -6.21 -15.56 8.45
CA LYS A 446 -5.60 -15.89 9.76
C LYS A 446 -4.12 -16.19 9.58
N ALA A 447 -3.33 -15.83 10.58
CA ALA A 447 -1.95 -16.24 10.68
C ALA A 447 -1.80 -17.46 11.58
N PHE A 448 -0.92 -18.35 11.14
CA PHE A 448 -0.45 -19.51 11.85
C PHE A 448 1.06 -19.41 11.99
N GLY A 449 1.60 -19.89 13.09
CA GLY A 449 3.03 -19.99 13.30
C GLY A 449 3.46 -21.45 13.36
N ILE A 450 4.57 -21.78 12.73
CA ILE A 450 5.24 -23.05 12.93
C ILE A 450 6.66 -22.77 13.41
N ILE A 451 7.00 -23.36 14.54
CA ILE A 451 8.32 -23.25 15.15
C ILE A 451 8.97 -24.63 15.17
N ASP A 452 10.29 -24.66 15.13
CA ASP A 452 11.04 -25.90 15.30
C ASP A 452 10.77 -26.47 16.69
N ALA A 453 10.74 -27.78 16.81
CA ALA A 453 10.54 -28.42 18.11
C ALA A 453 11.73 -28.23 19.07
N ASP A 454 12.74 -27.59 18.61
CA ASP A 454 14.04 -27.30 19.15
C ASP A 454 14.04 -26.95 20.64
N HIS A 455 14.32 -27.93 21.48
CA HIS A 455 14.53 -27.76 22.91
C HIS A 455 13.35 -27.12 23.68
N HIS A 456 12.17 -26.95 23.04
CA HIS A 456 10.97 -26.45 23.71
C HIS A 456 10.36 -27.51 24.61
N GLY A 457 9.99 -27.11 25.82
CA GLY A 457 9.21 -27.99 26.73
C GLY A 457 7.78 -28.16 26.24
N THR A 458 7.20 -29.36 26.48
CA THR A 458 5.82 -29.71 26.09
C THR A 458 4.79 -28.69 26.61
N GLU A 459 4.94 -28.22 27.84
CA GLU A 459 4.05 -27.21 28.44
C GLU A 459 4.04 -25.91 27.67
N ARG A 460 5.21 -25.44 27.23
CA ARG A 460 5.33 -24.22 26.42
C ARG A 460 4.65 -24.37 25.06
N LEU A 461 4.87 -25.49 24.38
CA LEU A 461 4.24 -25.76 23.10
C LEU A 461 2.72 -25.83 23.20
N LEU A 462 2.18 -26.47 24.25
CA LEU A 462 0.75 -26.50 24.52
C LEU A 462 0.16 -25.10 24.80
N ALA A 463 0.89 -24.25 25.52
CA ALA A 463 0.46 -22.88 25.81
C ALA A 463 0.40 -21.97 24.57
N LEU A 464 1.11 -22.30 23.50
CA LEU A 464 1.13 -21.53 22.26
C LEU A 464 0.01 -21.94 21.27
N GLN A 465 -0.55 -23.14 21.39
CA GLN A 465 -1.59 -23.65 20.47
C GLN A 465 -2.85 -22.77 20.38
N PRO A 466 -3.40 -22.22 21.49
CA PRO A 466 -4.56 -21.31 21.40
C PRO A 466 -4.29 -20.06 20.56
N GLU A 467 -3.03 -19.66 20.42
CA GLU A 467 -2.58 -18.52 19.62
C GLU A 467 -2.30 -18.88 18.14
N ASN A 468 -2.69 -20.09 17.69
CA ASN A 468 -2.39 -20.67 16.38
C ASN A 468 -0.88 -20.85 16.10
N ILE A 469 -0.10 -21.15 17.13
CA ILE A 469 1.33 -21.40 17.01
C ILE A 469 1.59 -22.85 17.38
N PHE A 470 2.26 -23.56 16.47
CA PHE A 470 2.44 -25.01 16.55
C PHE A 470 3.91 -25.37 16.33
N SER A 471 4.25 -26.62 16.62
CA SER A 471 5.52 -27.22 16.23
C SER A 471 5.27 -28.51 15.46
N MET A 472 6.22 -28.88 14.62
CA MET A 472 6.23 -30.21 14.03
C MET A 472 6.80 -31.25 15.03
N SER A 473 6.56 -32.53 14.77
CA SER A 473 7.07 -33.63 15.61
C SER A 473 8.52 -34.03 15.29
N MET A 474 9.19 -33.34 14.37
CA MET A 474 10.62 -33.47 14.07
C MET A 474 11.40 -32.33 14.70
N ALA A 475 12.68 -32.53 15.05
CA ALA A 475 13.50 -31.51 15.68
C ALA A 475 13.74 -30.30 14.74
N GLU A 476 13.99 -30.54 13.48
CA GLU A 476 14.24 -29.53 12.45
C GLU A 476 13.54 -29.90 11.12
N PRO A 477 13.20 -28.94 10.25
CA PRO A 477 12.61 -29.21 8.93
C PRO A 477 13.47 -30.11 8.03
N GLU A 478 14.78 -30.00 8.13
CA GLU A 478 15.71 -30.85 7.40
C GLU A 478 15.56 -32.34 7.76
N ASN A 479 15.18 -32.65 9.00
CA ASN A 479 14.96 -34.03 9.44
C ASN A 479 13.76 -34.69 8.76
N LEU A 480 12.84 -33.93 8.17
CA LEU A 480 11.75 -34.47 7.36
C LEU A 480 12.27 -35.28 6.17
N LEU A 481 13.35 -34.82 5.55
CA LEU A 481 13.96 -35.50 4.40
C LEU A 481 14.68 -36.80 4.82
N LEU A 482 14.89 -37.02 6.12
CA LEU A 482 15.47 -38.21 6.71
C LEU A 482 14.41 -39.25 7.11
N ASP A 483 13.12 -38.99 6.86
CA ASP A 483 12.07 -40.02 7.07
C ASP A 483 12.44 -41.32 6.36
N GLU A 484 12.24 -42.45 7.03
CA GLU A 484 12.64 -43.78 6.52
C GLU A 484 12.02 -44.08 5.16
N SER A 485 10.70 -43.88 5.03
CA SER A 485 9.99 -44.10 3.76
C SER A 485 10.47 -43.18 2.65
N PHE A 486 10.78 -41.90 3.01
CA PHE A 486 11.33 -40.93 2.08
C PHE A 486 12.73 -41.34 1.61
N LEU A 487 13.59 -41.82 2.50
CA LEU A 487 14.92 -42.34 2.14
C LEU A 487 14.82 -43.61 1.29
N GLU A 488 13.84 -44.51 1.53
CA GLU A 488 13.60 -45.68 0.70
C GLU A 488 13.24 -45.33 -0.74
N ILE A 489 12.35 -44.33 -0.94
CA ILE A 489 12.00 -43.84 -2.28
C ILE A 489 13.25 -43.26 -2.96
N LEU A 490 14.03 -42.46 -2.23
CA LEU A 490 15.26 -41.88 -2.78
C LEU A 490 16.29 -42.96 -3.12
N SER A 491 16.43 -44.01 -2.29
CA SER A 491 17.34 -45.13 -2.56
C SER A 491 17.00 -45.88 -3.87
N GLN A 492 15.69 -46.09 -4.11
CA GLN A 492 15.21 -46.69 -5.35
C GLN A 492 15.53 -45.83 -6.58
N GLN A 493 15.33 -44.53 -6.49
CA GLN A 493 15.67 -43.60 -7.58
C GLN A 493 17.16 -43.56 -7.90
N LEU A 494 17.99 -43.71 -6.89
CA LEU A 494 19.44 -43.74 -7.02
C LEU A 494 20.00 -45.16 -7.32
N LEU A 495 19.11 -46.15 -7.51
CA LEU A 495 19.45 -47.54 -7.79
C LEU A 495 20.29 -48.20 -6.68
N PHE A 496 20.08 -47.83 -5.43
CA PHE A 496 20.66 -48.49 -4.27
C PHE A 496 19.71 -49.52 -3.67
N ASP A 497 20.26 -50.50 -3.02
CA ASP A 497 19.51 -51.47 -2.24
C ASP A 497 18.93 -50.82 -0.97
N LYS A 498 17.74 -51.25 -0.55
CA LYS A 498 17.07 -50.71 0.65
C LYS A 498 17.88 -50.89 1.93
N SER A 499 18.80 -51.85 2.01
CA SER A 499 19.68 -52.07 3.17
C SER A 499 20.55 -50.86 3.47
N ILE A 500 20.81 -49.98 2.50
CA ILE A 500 21.55 -48.72 2.71
C ILE A 500 20.83 -47.78 3.67
N VAL A 501 19.49 -47.79 3.65
CA VAL A 501 18.68 -46.97 4.57
C VAL A 501 18.88 -47.41 6.03
N GLN A 502 19.03 -48.74 6.26
CA GLN A 502 19.30 -49.25 7.61
C GLN A 502 20.70 -48.84 8.09
N GLN A 503 21.68 -48.76 7.19
CA GLN A 503 23.01 -48.26 7.52
C GLN A 503 22.98 -46.79 7.86
N ILE A 504 22.25 -45.96 7.08
CA ILE A 504 22.05 -44.55 7.37
C ILE A 504 21.40 -44.34 8.76
N LYS A 505 20.33 -45.08 9.07
CA LYS A 505 19.65 -45.05 10.36
C LYS A 505 20.62 -45.37 11.50
N THR A 506 21.41 -46.41 11.36
CA THR A 506 22.40 -46.83 12.34
C THR A 506 23.44 -45.74 12.58
N ASP A 507 24.01 -45.17 11.52
CA ASP A 507 25.03 -44.14 11.61
C ASP A 507 24.49 -42.84 12.24
N ILE A 508 23.20 -42.48 12.00
CA ILE A 508 22.55 -41.35 12.63
C ILE A 508 22.38 -41.56 14.14
N ILE A 509 21.98 -42.75 14.58
CA ILE A 509 21.85 -43.10 15.99
C ILE A 509 23.21 -43.09 16.69
N GLU A 510 24.26 -43.66 16.06
CA GLU A 510 25.62 -43.64 16.59
C GLU A 510 26.18 -42.22 16.64
N LYS A 511 25.80 -41.36 15.69
CA LYS A 511 26.13 -39.92 15.74
C LYS A 511 25.49 -39.22 16.94
N LEU A 512 24.20 -39.47 17.21
CA LEU A 512 23.53 -38.97 18.43
C LEU A 512 24.26 -39.44 19.68
N LYS A 513 24.64 -40.71 19.76
CA LYS A 513 25.39 -41.30 20.88
C LYS A 513 26.73 -40.58 21.07
N SER A 514 27.46 -40.31 19.98
CA SER A 514 28.74 -39.61 20.03
C SER A 514 28.63 -38.13 20.47
N GLU A 515 27.46 -37.50 20.29
CA GLU A 515 27.19 -36.11 20.62
C GLU A 515 26.26 -35.95 21.84
N LEU A 516 26.02 -37.02 22.60
CA LEU A 516 25.04 -37.06 23.68
C LEU A 516 25.18 -35.87 24.65
N GLU A 517 26.39 -35.64 25.15
CA GLU A 517 26.67 -34.57 26.09
C GLU A 517 26.39 -33.18 25.53
N LEU A 518 26.78 -32.96 24.25
CA LEU A 518 26.53 -31.72 23.53
C LEU A 518 25.03 -31.46 23.39
N GLN A 519 24.25 -32.48 23.01
CA GLN A 519 22.81 -32.36 22.84
C GLN A 519 22.08 -32.06 24.16
N ILE A 520 22.50 -32.66 25.27
CA ILE A 520 21.95 -32.39 26.61
C ILE A 520 22.30 -30.96 27.04
N SER A 521 23.55 -30.54 26.84
CA SER A 521 24.00 -29.19 27.20
C SER A 521 23.24 -28.11 26.40
N ASN A 522 23.06 -28.31 25.10
CA ASN A 522 22.29 -27.39 24.25
C ASN A 522 20.82 -27.31 24.70
N TYR A 523 20.21 -28.44 25.04
CA TYR A 523 18.85 -28.50 25.57
C TYR A 523 18.68 -27.69 26.84
N VAL A 524 19.57 -27.90 27.81
CA VAL A 524 19.51 -27.19 29.11
C VAL A 524 19.75 -25.70 28.90
N SER A 525 20.71 -25.32 28.07
CA SER A 525 21.01 -23.91 27.75
C SER A 525 19.81 -23.22 27.07
N ALA A 526 19.18 -23.87 26.11
CA ALA A 526 18.00 -23.35 25.45
C ALA A 526 16.83 -23.20 26.42
N LYS A 527 16.60 -24.18 27.28
CA LYS A 527 15.54 -24.16 28.27
C LYS A 527 15.71 -23.01 29.29
N ILE A 528 16.94 -22.73 29.73
CA ILE A 528 17.25 -21.55 30.55
C ILE A 528 16.91 -20.26 29.81
N ASN A 529 17.32 -20.13 28.55
CA ASN A 529 17.07 -18.94 27.74
C ASN A 529 15.57 -18.69 27.50
N TYR A 530 14.81 -19.73 27.20
CA TYR A 530 13.35 -19.62 27.04
C TYR A 530 12.66 -19.23 28.33
N TYR A 531 13.04 -19.87 29.43
CA TYR A 531 12.49 -19.56 30.75
C TYR A 531 12.80 -18.12 31.19
N PHE A 532 14.01 -17.63 30.91
CA PHE A 532 14.40 -16.24 31.17
C PHE A 532 13.54 -15.25 30.40
N LYS A 533 13.28 -15.50 29.11
CA LYS A 533 12.47 -14.63 28.26
C LYS A 533 10.98 -14.67 28.62
N ASP A 534 10.44 -15.85 28.89
CA ASP A 534 9.03 -16.03 29.18
C ASP A 534 8.64 -15.52 30.58
N SER A 535 9.53 -15.61 31.57
CA SER A 535 9.29 -15.15 32.95
C SER A 535 9.46 -13.63 33.14
N HIS A 536 9.85 -12.89 32.10
CA HIS A 536 10.05 -11.44 32.17
C HIS A 536 10.92 -10.97 33.34
N VAL A 537 11.92 -11.74 33.72
CA VAL A 537 12.81 -11.50 34.87
C VAL A 537 13.37 -10.07 34.93
N SER A 538 13.64 -9.49 33.78
CA SER A 538 14.18 -8.12 33.66
C SER A 538 13.13 -7.01 33.77
N LYS A 539 11.83 -7.34 33.88
CA LYS A 539 10.75 -6.35 34.00
C LYS A 539 10.45 -6.08 35.49
N GLY A 540 10.72 -4.89 35.95
CA GLY A 540 10.37 -4.42 37.28
C GLY A 540 10.39 -2.90 37.35
N ASN A 541 9.42 -2.29 38.04
CA ASN A 541 9.32 -0.85 38.20
C ASN A 541 10.21 -0.33 39.36
N THR A 542 10.74 -1.22 40.19
CA THR A 542 11.61 -0.90 41.31
C THR A 542 12.73 -1.91 41.39
N LEU A 543 13.86 -1.52 42.05
CA LEU A 543 14.97 -2.43 42.29
C LEU A 543 14.53 -3.68 43.09
N HIS A 544 13.60 -3.49 44.01
CA HIS A 544 13.06 -4.61 44.82
C HIS A 544 12.32 -5.63 43.94
N SER A 545 11.44 -5.18 43.03
CA SER A 545 10.70 -6.07 42.11
C SER A 545 11.63 -6.79 41.13
N VAL A 546 12.70 -6.14 40.68
CA VAL A 546 13.71 -6.79 39.81
C VAL A 546 14.45 -7.89 40.60
N ASN A 547 14.84 -7.62 41.85
CA ASN A 547 15.52 -8.61 42.71
C ASN A 547 14.61 -9.79 43.05
N GLU A 548 13.33 -9.54 43.34
CA GLU A 548 12.34 -10.63 43.61
C GLU A 548 12.16 -11.51 42.37
N ASN A 549 11.99 -10.92 41.19
CA ASN A 549 11.86 -11.66 39.93
C ASN A 549 13.10 -12.50 39.64
N PHE A 550 14.30 -11.97 39.89
CA PHE A 550 15.55 -12.70 39.69
C PHE A 550 15.72 -13.84 40.70
N THR A 551 15.37 -13.62 41.95
CA THR A 551 15.41 -14.65 43.00
C THR A 551 14.46 -15.80 42.69
N LYS A 552 13.23 -15.48 42.25
CA LYS A 552 12.24 -16.47 41.83
C LYS A 552 12.77 -17.25 40.62
N PHE A 553 13.26 -16.57 39.59
CA PHE A 553 13.88 -17.19 38.43
C PHE A 553 14.99 -18.17 38.81
N SER A 554 15.91 -17.75 39.70
CA SER A 554 17.02 -18.59 40.15
C SER A 554 16.54 -19.83 40.93
N SER A 555 15.45 -19.72 41.69
CA SER A 555 14.88 -20.87 42.45
C SER A 555 14.15 -21.87 41.55
N ASP A 556 13.57 -21.40 40.45
CA ASP A 556 12.81 -22.22 39.49
C ASP A 556 13.69 -22.95 38.48
N ILE A 557 14.97 -22.53 38.34
CA ILE A 557 15.95 -23.18 37.44
C ILE A 557 16.56 -24.40 38.11
N LYS A 558 16.19 -25.60 37.63
CA LYS A 558 16.66 -26.89 38.12
C LYS A 558 17.59 -27.55 37.10
N ILE A 559 18.77 -26.98 36.90
CA ILE A 559 19.72 -27.40 35.86
C ILE A 559 20.03 -28.88 35.93
N GLN A 560 20.34 -29.42 37.15
CA GLN A 560 20.70 -30.82 37.30
C GLN A 560 19.54 -31.75 36.97
N GLU A 561 18.33 -31.43 37.45
CA GLU A 561 17.13 -32.23 37.15
C GLU A 561 16.82 -32.22 35.63
N TRP A 562 16.96 -31.09 34.98
CA TRP A 562 16.73 -31.02 33.53
C TRP A 562 17.79 -31.80 32.73
N TYR A 563 19.03 -31.75 33.19
CA TYR A 563 20.13 -32.50 32.59
C TYR A 563 19.88 -34.00 32.72
N ASP A 564 19.61 -34.50 33.96
CA ASP A 564 19.43 -35.93 34.25
C ASP A 564 18.22 -36.50 33.50
N ASN A 565 17.10 -35.78 33.48
CA ASN A 565 15.90 -36.19 32.75
C ASN A 565 16.18 -36.30 31.24
N ARG A 566 16.87 -35.32 30.65
CA ARG A 566 17.21 -35.34 29.21
C ARG A 566 18.19 -36.44 28.89
N LYS A 567 19.14 -36.71 29.75
CA LYS A 567 20.10 -37.81 29.61
C LYS A 567 19.40 -39.15 29.58
N LEU A 568 18.53 -39.43 30.55
CA LEU A 568 17.74 -40.66 30.58
C LEU A 568 16.88 -40.85 29.34
N GLU A 569 16.25 -39.77 28.84
CA GLU A 569 15.46 -39.81 27.61
C GLU A 569 16.31 -40.22 26.41
N LEU A 570 17.44 -39.55 26.17
CA LEU A 570 18.31 -39.79 25.01
C LEU A 570 18.98 -41.17 25.09
N GLU A 571 19.45 -41.59 26.28
CA GLU A 571 20.02 -42.93 26.47
C GLU A 571 19.00 -44.01 26.14
N LYS A 572 17.76 -43.87 26.56
CA LYS A 572 16.67 -44.79 26.24
C LYS A 572 16.39 -44.89 24.73
N ILE A 573 16.40 -43.76 24.05
CA ILE A 573 16.19 -43.68 22.60
C ILE A 573 17.34 -44.43 21.87
N ILE A 574 18.57 -44.23 22.32
CA ILE A 574 19.76 -44.87 21.75
C ILE A 574 19.74 -46.39 21.99
N GLU A 575 19.44 -46.83 23.23
CA GLU A 575 19.35 -48.25 23.58
C GLU A 575 18.27 -48.97 22.80
N GLN A 576 17.10 -48.34 22.59
CA GLN A 576 15.98 -48.89 21.83
C GLN A 576 16.19 -48.82 20.34
N LYS A 577 17.21 -48.12 19.87
CA LYS A 577 17.46 -47.78 18.45
C LYS A 577 16.24 -47.17 17.77
N ASP A 578 15.49 -46.33 18.47
CA ASP A 578 14.26 -45.72 17.97
C ASP A 578 14.61 -44.55 17.04
N TYR A 579 14.64 -44.87 15.74
CA TYR A 579 15.01 -43.90 14.71
C TYR A 579 14.07 -42.69 14.62
N VAL A 580 12.75 -42.93 14.72
CA VAL A 580 11.75 -41.85 14.64
C VAL A 580 11.93 -40.89 15.78
N LYS A 581 12.10 -41.40 17.01
CA LYS A 581 12.40 -40.54 18.16
C LYS A 581 13.77 -39.87 18.06
N THR A 582 14.75 -40.52 17.47
CA THR A 582 16.04 -39.89 17.20
C THR A 582 15.86 -38.63 16.35
N LEU A 583 15.11 -38.69 15.26
CA LEU A 583 14.85 -37.53 14.40
C LEU A 583 14.00 -36.43 15.10
N SER A 584 13.19 -36.79 16.10
CA SER A 584 12.38 -35.82 16.84
C SER A 584 13.16 -35.05 17.93
N VAL A 585 14.34 -35.54 18.31
CA VAL A 585 15.13 -34.95 19.41
C VAL A 585 16.52 -34.49 18.99
N PHE A 586 16.99 -34.94 17.84
CA PHE A 586 18.35 -34.68 17.37
C PHE A 586 18.41 -33.47 16.44
N ASN A 587 18.84 -32.36 16.98
CA ASN A 587 19.09 -31.12 16.26
C ASN A 587 20.53 -31.12 15.76
N ASN A 588 20.75 -31.47 14.49
CA ASN A 588 22.08 -31.44 13.88
C ASN A 588 22.02 -31.33 12.36
N LYS A 589 22.28 -30.13 11.84
CA LYS A 589 22.31 -29.83 10.37
C LYS A 589 23.35 -30.62 9.59
N ALA A 590 24.30 -31.28 10.27
CA ALA A 590 25.32 -32.10 9.61
C ALA A 590 24.85 -33.52 9.26
N LEU A 591 23.64 -33.95 9.66
CA LEU A 591 23.11 -35.30 9.35
C LEU A 591 23.04 -35.59 7.85
N LYS A 592 22.82 -34.56 7.02
CA LYS A 592 22.88 -34.64 5.55
C LYS A 592 24.21 -35.20 5.04
N ALA A 593 25.31 -35.03 5.75
CA ALA A 593 26.63 -35.53 5.36
C ALA A 593 26.69 -37.07 5.44
N ILE A 594 25.97 -37.67 6.41
CA ILE A 594 25.87 -39.13 6.54
C ILE A 594 25.15 -39.71 5.31
N VAL A 595 24.02 -39.08 4.92
CA VAL A 595 23.24 -39.49 3.76
C VAL A 595 24.04 -39.31 2.48
N ASN A 596 24.70 -38.18 2.30
CA ASN A 596 25.57 -37.91 1.16
C ASN A 596 26.67 -38.96 1.02
N LYS A 597 27.30 -39.39 2.11
CA LYS A 597 28.33 -40.40 2.14
C LYS A 597 27.78 -41.77 1.66
N HIS A 598 26.63 -42.20 2.18
CA HIS A 598 26.05 -43.49 1.83
C HIS A 598 25.54 -43.58 0.40
N PHE A 599 24.84 -42.54 -0.06
CA PHE A 599 24.35 -42.47 -1.45
C PHE A 599 25.41 -41.97 -2.44
N LYS A 600 26.64 -41.65 -1.99
CA LYS A 600 27.72 -41.14 -2.85
C LYS A 600 27.31 -39.92 -3.67
N ILE A 601 26.57 -39.00 -3.04
CA ILE A 601 26.11 -37.74 -3.61
C ILE A 601 26.61 -36.58 -2.76
N THR A 602 26.46 -35.34 -3.25
CA THR A 602 26.84 -34.11 -2.52
C THR A 602 25.66 -33.15 -2.30
N ASP A 603 24.52 -33.44 -2.89
CA ASP A 603 23.37 -32.56 -3.07
C ASP A 603 22.06 -33.17 -2.52
N PHE A 604 22.14 -33.96 -1.45
CA PHE A 604 20.99 -34.66 -0.83
C PHE A 604 19.79 -33.76 -0.60
N THR A 605 20.00 -32.61 0.04
CA THR A 605 18.92 -31.68 0.37
C THR A 605 18.21 -31.16 -0.88
N GLU A 606 18.98 -30.79 -1.91
CA GLU A 606 18.41 -30.30 -3.17
C GLU A 606 17.62 -31.38 -3.90
N ARG A 607 18.15 -32.63 -3.91
CA ARG A 607 17.44 -33.77 -4.48
C ARG A 607 16.18 -34.11 -3.73
N GLY A 608 16.22 -34.06 -2.40
CA GLY A 608 15.05 -34.24 -1.53
C GLY A 608 13.95 -33.23 -1.82
N ILE A 609 14.29 -31.93 -1.92
CA ILE A 609 13.34 -30.88 -2.28
C ILE A 609 12.77 -31.07 -3.68
N LYS A 610 13.59 -31.43 -4.67
CA LYS A 610 13.11 -31.75 -6.03
C LYS A 610 12.16 -32.97 -6.02
N MET A 611 12.49 -34.03 -5.27
CA MET A 611 11.62 -35.17 -5.13
C MET A 611 10.27 -34.82 -4.52
N LEU A 612 10.25 -33.98 -3.47
CA LEU A 612 9.02 -33.42 -2.91
C LEU A 612 8.23 -32.62 -3.95
N GLN A 613 8.88 -31.81 -4.77
CA GLN A 613 8.22 -30.97 -5.76
C GLN A 613 7.52 -31.78 -6.88
N PHE A 614 8.10 -32.92 -7.29
CA PHE A 614 7.61 -33.69 -8.43
C PHE A 614 6.82 -34.96 -8.05
N GLN A 615 6.85 -35.39 -6.78
CA GLN A 615 6.19 -36.63 -6.33
C GLN A 615 5.20 -36.35 -5.20
N SER A 616 3.94 -36.14 -5.56
CA SER A 616 2.86 -35.77 -4.60
C SER A 616 2.62 -36.83 -3.51
N GLU A 617 2.93 -38.11 -3.76
CA GLU A 617 2.84 -39.16 -2.74
C GLU A 617 3.78 -38.95 -1.56
N THR A 618 4.93 -38.30 -1.77
CA THR A 618 5.85 -37.92 -0.68
C THR A 618 5.28 -36.86 0.26
N HIS A 619 4.33 -36.04 -0.21
CA HIS A 619 3.69 -35.03 0.62
C HIS A 619 2.92 -35.67 1.80
N ASN A 620 2.16 -36.72 1.54
CA ASN A 620 1.37 -37.39 2.58
C ASN A 620 2.27 -38.10 3.61
N LEU A 621 3.43 -38.60 3.15
CA LEU A 621 4.42 -39.19 4.06
C LEU A 621 4.98 -38.20 5.06
N LEU A 622 5.16 -36.92 4.66
CA LEU A 622 5.75 -35.90 5.51
C LEU A 622 4.70 -35.08 6.28
N LYS A 623 3.48 -34.92 5.76
CA LYS A 623 2.41 -34.19 6.45
C LYS A 623 2.01 -34.83 7.79
N LYS A 624 2.26 -36.12 8.01
CA LYS A 624 2.02 -36.80 9.29
C LYS A 624 2.80 -36.19 10.47
N TYR A 625 3.87 -35.46 10.20
CA TYR A 625 4.70 -34.82 11.22
C TYR A 625 4.21 -33.43 11.62
N PHE A 626 3.16 -32.95 10.99
CA PHE A 626 2.59 -31.61 11.24
C PHE A 626 1.24 -31.72 11.95
N PRO A 627 0.86 -30.71 12.72
CA PRO A 627 -0.44 -30.64 13.39
C PRO A 627 -1.60 -30.68 12.40
N THR A 628 -2.71 -31.28 12.84
CA THR A 628 -3.94 -31.39 12.03
C THR A 628 -4.53 -30.03 11.68
N GLU A 629 -4.33 -29.03 12.52
CA GLU A 629 -4.75 -27.65 12.34
C GLU A 629 -4.13 -26.99 11.11
N ILE A 630 -2.92 -27.41 10.72
CA ILE A 630 -2.24 -26.92 9.53
C ILE A 630 -2.54 -27.82 8.33
N THR A 631 -2.60 -29.16 8.53
CA THR A 631 -2.75 -30.11 7.44
C THR A 631 -4.18 -30.24 6.91
N ASN A 632 -5.22 -30.09 7.75
CA ASN A 632 -6.63 -30.29 7.41
C ASN A 632 -7.36 -29.00 7.01
N LYS A 633 -6.76 -27.82 7.15
CA LYS A 633 -7.38 -26.58 6.68
C LYS A 633 -7.17 -26.43 5.18
N ASN A 634 -8.10 -26.99 4.39
CA ASN A 634 -8.41 -26.43 3.08
C ASN A 634 -8.70 -24.96 3.32
N GLY A 635 -7.84 -24.08 2.80
CA GLY A 635 -8.04 -22.66 2.92
C GLY A 635 -9.41 -22.29 2.31
N ILE A 636 -10.37 -21.98 3.17
CA ILE A 636 -11.60 -21.27 2.83
C ILE A 636 -11.42 -19.84 3.33
#